data_426ef7c5b5b57d87573ab622d218c37f
#
_entry.id   426ef7c5b5b57d87573ab622d218c37f
#
_cell.length_a   1.000
_cell.length_b   1.000
_cell.length_c   1.000
_cell.angle_alpha   90.00
_cell.angle_beta   90.00
_cell.angle_gamma   90.00
#
_symmetry.space_group_name_H-M   'P 1'
#
loop_
_entity.id
_entity.type
_entity.pdbx_description
1 polymer ?
#
loop_
_entity_poly.entity_id
_entity_poly.type
_entity_poly.pdbx_seq_one_letter_code
_entity_poly.pdbx_strand_id
1 'polypeptide(L)'
;MLTPQSLVDAGCSNCIGRPITKVSDSIAWGLGVGIEQTAHGPFFWHWGDNGDFKAFFAASAGSRRSVIIFTNSSNGMMIIPDIAARALGDTQPAFNWVHYERYDSPRMQLQQAILDKGIDEALKNYSASQPIEEGSMNALGYQLLARKKFKEALRIFELNAAAYAKSANAWDSLAEAYMIAGKELAIQYYRKSLELDSGNSNASDMLKKLDAK
;
A
#
# COMPACT_ATOMS: atom_id res chain seq x y z
N MET A 1 -9.56 2.91 29.98
CA MET A 1 -9.12 3.47 28.67
C MET A 1 -7.76 2.87 28.26
N LEU A 2 -6.76 2.91 29.13
CA LEU A 2 -5.40 2.42 28.83
C LEU A 2 -5.13 0.96 29.23
N THR A 3 -6.16 0.16 29.38
CA THR A 3 -6.07 -1.30 29.56
C THR A 3 -6.67 -1.99 28.35
N PRO A 4 -6.08 -3.11 27.88
CA PRO A 4 -6.63 -3.88 26.77
C PRO A 4 -8.10 -4.25 27.02
N GLN A 5 -8.95 -3.94 26.06
CA GLN A 5 -10.38 -4.28 26.07
C GLN A 5 -10.68 -5.25 24.91
N SER A 6 -9.92 -5.16 23.84
CA SER A 6 -10.06 -6.03 22.66
C SER A 6 -8.70 -6.46 22.16
N LEU A 7 -8.60 -7.75 21.86
CA LEU A 7 -7.44 -8.33 21.18
C LEU A 7 -7.54 -8.08 19.67
N VAL A 8 -6.40 -8.09 18.99
CA VAL A 8 -6.32 -7.90 17.54
C VAL A 8 -5.56 -9.04 16.88
N ASP A 9 -5.84 -9.27 15.61
CA ASP A 9 -5.07 -10.20 14.79
C ASP A 9 -3.69 -9.61 14.47
N ALA A 10 -2.63 -10.39 14.67
CA ALA A 10 -1.25 -9.95 14.47
C ALA A 10 -0.92 -9.62 13.01
N GLY A 11 -1.59 -10.26 12.07
CA GLY A 11 -1.34 -10.12 10.63
C GLY A 11 -2.34 -9.23 9.89
N CYS A 12 -3.35 -8.66 10.57
CA CYS A 12 -4.41 -7.95 9.87
C CYS A 12 -5.00 -6.79 10.67
N SER A 13 -4.71 -5.57 10.23
CA SER A 13 -5.25 -4.34 10.83
C SER A 13 -6.69 -4.01 10.38
N ASN A 14 -7.16 -4.56 9.25
CA ASN A 14 -8.48 -4.30 8.68
C ASN A 14 -9.43 -5.50 8.71
N CYS A 15 -9.22 -6.44 9.64
CA CYS A 15 -10.03 -7.65 9.77
C CYS A 15 -11.24 -7.48 10.69
N ILE A 16 -11.92 -6.36 10.65
CA ILE A 16 -13.12 -6.12 11.47
C ILE A 16 -14.18 -7.18 11.13
N GLY A 17 -14.69 -7.86 12.18
CA GLY A 17 -15.70 -8.91 12.04
C GLY A 17 -15.20 -10.26 11.52
N ARG A 18 -13.90 -10.44 11.31
CA ARG A 18 -13.28 -11.72 10.98
C ARG A 18 -12.73 -12.40 12.25
N PRO A 19 -12.68 -13.74 12.29
CA PRO A 19 -12.01 -14.43 13.38
C PRO A 19 -10.54 -14.05 13.48
N ILE A 20 -10.05 -13.87 14.71
CA ILE A 20 -8.62 -13.66 14.96
C ILE A 20 -7.91 -14.99 14.70
N THR A 21 -6.95 -15.00 13.78
CA THR A 21 -6.14 -16.18 13.43
C THR A 21 -4.94 -16.33 14.34
N LYS A 22 -4.32 -15.20 14.71
CA LYS A 22 -3.21 -15.11 15.64
C LYS A 22 -3.32 -13.82 16.46
N VAL A 23 -3.43 -13.95 17.77
CA VAL A 23 -3.45 -12.79 18.67
C VAL A 23 -2.12 -12.06 18.59
N SER A 24 -2.16 -10.74 18.52
CA SER A 24 -0.94 -9.91 18.60
C SER A 24 -0.39 -9.88 20.01
N ASP A 25 0.91 -10.11 20.15
CA ASP A 25 1.62 -10.02 21.44
C ASP A 25 1.97 -8.58 21.83
N SER A 26 1.91 -7.64 20.87
CA SER A 26 2.36 -6.26 21.06
C SER A 26 1.27 -5.23 20.87
N ILE A 27 0.12 -5.58 20.27
CA ILE A 27 -0.96 -4.63 19.97
C ILE A 27 -2.28 -5.13 20.57
N ALA A 28 -3.01 -4.20 21.16
CA ALA A 28 -4.40 -4.38 21.61
C ALA A 28 -5.18 -3.08 21.45
N TRP A 29 -6.50 -3.12 21.64
CA TRP A 29 -7.32 -1.91 21.71
C TRP A 29 -7.82 -1.67 23.12
N GLY A 30 -7.68 -0.42 23.58
CA GLY A 30 -8.39 0.11 24.73
C GLY A 30 -9.72 0.74 24.34
N LEU A 31 -10.24 1.64 25.17
CA LEU A 31 -11.43 2.41 24.84
C LEU A 31 -11.03 3.66 24.03
N GLY A 32 -11.14 3.56 22.70
CA GLY A 32 -10.85 4.64 21.77
C GLY A 32 -9.38 4.89 21.45
N VAL A 33 -8.48 4.03 21.90
CA VAL A 33 -7.03 4.11 21.59
C VAL A 33 -6.45 2.73 21.41
N GLY A 34 -5.47 2.61 20.53
CA GLY A 34 -4.60 1.45 20.48
C GLY A 34 -3.66 1.43 21.67
N ILE A 35 -3.28 0.25 22.10
CA ILE A 35 -2.27 0.00 23.13
C ILE A 35 -1.19 -0.86 22.50
N GLU A 36 0.06 -0.47 22.67
CA GLU A 36 1.20 -1.23 22.19
C GLU A 36 2.26 -1.41 23.28
N GLN A 37 2.96 -2.52 23.20
CA GLN A 37 4.09 -2.83 24.07
C GLN A 37 5.39 -2.57 23.31
N THR A 38 6.23 -1.72 23.88
CA THR A 38 7.57 -1.42 23.37
C THR A 38 8.65 -1.85 24.35
N ALA A 39 9.91 -1.76 23.95
CA ALA A 39 11.04 -2.02 24.85
C ALA A 39 11.06 -1.08 26.06
N HIS A 40 10.47 0.09 25.96
CA HIS A 40 10.39 1.11 27.02
C HIS A 40 9.05 1.11 27.77
N GLY A 41 8.25 0.06 27.61
CA GLY A 41 6.95 -0.12 28.25
C GLY A 41 5.77 0.23 27.35
N PRO A 42 4.56 0.32 27.94
CA PRO A 42 3.34 0.51 27.16
C PRO A 42 3.19 1.95 26.65
N PHE A 43 2.78 2.05 25.39
CA PHE A 43 2.28 3.28 24.78
C PHE A 43 0.81 3.14 24.42
N PHE A 44 0.08 4.23 24.42
CA PHE A 44 -1.24 4.34 23.81
C PHE A 44 -1.14 5.26 22.59
N TRP A 45 -1.83 4.89 21.54
CA TRP A 45 -1.65 5.52 20.24
C TRP A 45 -2.95 5.55 19.43
N HIS A 46 -2.99 6.38 18.43
CA HIS A 46 -3.98 6.33 17.37
C HIS A 46 -3.42 6.97 16.11
N TRP A 47 -4.03 6.63 14.97
CA TRP A 47 -3.73 7.28 13.70
C TRP A 47 -5.00 7.79 13.03
N GLY A 48 -4.84 8.74 12.10
CA GLY A 48 -5.90 9.22 11.22
C GLY A 48 -5.42 9.24 9.79
N ASP A 49 -6.25 8.70 8.92
CA ASP A 49 -6.07 8.75 7.48
C ASP A 49 -7.31 9.36 6.84
N ASN A 50 -7.17 10.58 6.36
CA ASN A 50 -8.24 11.33 5.71
C ASN A 50 -7.79 11.80 4.33
N GLY A 51 -7.30 10.85 3.51
CA GLY A 51 -6.77 11.10 2.17
C GLY A 51 -5.47 11.92 2.21
N ASP A 52 -5.57 13.22 1.95
CA ASP A 52 -4.39 14.10 1.90
C ASP A 52 -3.91 14.59 3.28
N PHE A 53 -4.60 14.23 4.34
CA PHE A 53 -4.22 14.58 5.71
C PHE A 53 -4.00 13.31 6.52
N LYS A 54 -2.81 13.18 7.11
CA LYS A 54 -2.47 12.07 8.01
C LYS A 54 -2.14 12.61 9.38
N ALA A 55 -2.53 11.84 10.39
CA ALA A 55 -2.23 12.15 11.78
C ALA A 55 -1.76 10.89 12.52
N PHE A 56 -0.93 11.08 13.49
CA PHE A 56 -0.53 10.05 14.43
C PHE A 56 -0.25 10.67 15.79
N PHE A 57 -0.64 9.99 16.84
CA PHE A 57 -0.12 10.26 18.15
C PHE A 57 0.29 8.98 18.87
N ALA A 58 1.29 9.07 19.70
CA ALA A 58 1.63 8.07 20.69
C ALA A 58 2.11 8.74 21.99
N ALA A 59 1.74 8.15 23.11
CA ALA A 59 2.16 8.64 24.43
C ALA A 59 2.31 7.49 25.42
N SER A 60 3.24 7.65 26.37
CA SER A 60 3.43 6.73 27.48
C SER A 60 3.41 7.50 28.81
N ALA A 61 2.49 7.09 29.68
CA ALA A 61 2.41 7.65 31.02
C ALA A 61 3.64 7.29 31.87
N GLY A 62 4.23 6.12 31.66
CA GLY A 62 5.42 5.63 32.39
C GLY A 62 6.68 6.43 32.05
N SER A 63 6.98 6.59 30.76
CA SER A 63 8.16 7.33 30.30
C SER A 63 7.94 8.86 30.24
N ARG A 64 6.70 9.33 30.35
CA ARG A 64 6.28 10.72 30.17
C ARG A 64 6.68 11.31 28.81
N ARG A 65 6.74 10.47 27.79
CA ARG A 65 7.06 10.87 26.41
C ARG A 65 5.79 10.82 25.58
N SER A 66 5.65 11.77 24.69
CA SER A 66 4.57 11.79 23.72
C SER A 66 5.00 12.47 22.42
N VAL A 67 4.33 12.10 21.35
CA VAL A 67 4.46 12.75 20.04
C VAL A 67 3.08 12.90 19.43
N ILE A 68 2.83 14.02 18.79
CA ILE A 68 1.65 14.27 17.96
C ILE A 68 2.16 14.79 16.62
N ILE A 69 1.74 14.17 15.54
CA ILE A 69 2.21 14.49 14.19
C ILE A 69 0.99 14.70 13.31
N PHE A 70 0.95 15.82 12.60
CA PHE A 70 0.00 16.09 11.54
C PHE A 70 0.75 16.37 10.25
N THR A 71 0.23 15.84 9.14
CA THR A 71 0.77 16.09 7.81
C THR A 71 -0.35 16.50 6.87
N ASN A 72 -0.05 17.35 5.90
CA ASN A 72 -0.92 17.72 4.79
C ASN A 72 -0.51 17.01 3.50
N SER A 73 -0.28 15.71 3.58
CA SER A 73 0.15 14.89 2.45
C SER A 73 -0.43 13.49 2.54
N SER A 74 -0.90 12.95 1.42
CA SER A 74 -1.30 11.54 1.29
C SER A 74 -0.17 10.57 1.67
N ASN A 75 1.09 11.00 1.57
CA ASN A 75 2.28 10.23 1.90
C ASN A 75 2.76 10.40 3.35
N GLY A 76 2.01 11.13 4.18
CA GLY A 76 2.44 11.46 5.56
C GLY A 76 2.81 10.23 6.38
N MET A 77 2.04 9.15 6.30
CA MET A 77 2.32 7.92 7.06
C MET A 77 3.64 7.25 6.67
N MET A 78 4.24 7.57 5.54
CA MET A 78 5.51 6.99 5.10
C MET A 78 6.71 7.46 5.92
N ILE A 79 6.65 8.67 6.51
CA ILE A 79 7.74 9.29 7.29
C ILE A 79 7.45 9.35 8.78
N ILE A 80 6.19 9.24 9.19
CA ILE A 80 5.77 9.30 10.60
C ILE A 80 6.49 8.27 11.47
N PRO A 81 6.75 7.01 11.04
CA PRO A 81 7.49 6.05 11.86
C PRO A 81 8.87 6.53 12.31
N ASP A 82 9.62 7.16 11.41
CA ASP A 82 10.96 7.66 11.75
C ASP A 82 10.93 8.88 12.68
N ILE A 83 9.94 9.77 12.48
CA ILE A 83 9.73 10.92 13.36
C ILE A 83 9.34 10.45 14.75
N ALA A 84 8.40 9.49 14.85
CA ALA A 84 7.94 8.93 16.10
C ALA A 84 9.09 8.21 16.84
N ALA A 85 9.86 7.38 16.15
CA ALA A 85 11.00 6.67 16.73
C ALA A 85 12.03 7.63 17.31
N ARG A 86 12.35 8.72 16.59
CA ARG A 86 13.29 9.76 17.09
C ARG A 86 12.75 10.51 18.28
N ALA A 87 11.46 10.84 18.29
CA ALA A 87 10.83 11.60 19.38
C ALA A 87 10.66 10.77 20.65
N LEU A 88 10.29 9.50 20.50
CA LEU A 88 9.98 8.61 21.62
C LEU A 88 11.18 7.79 22.08
N GLY A 89 12.22 7.68 21.26
CA GLY A 89 13.43 6.89 21.56
C GLY A 89 13.19 5.38 21.38
N ASP A 90 12.14 5.00 20.65
CA ASP A 90 11.77 3.61 20.42
C ASP A 90 10.96 3.45 19.13
N THR A 91 11.00 2.27 18.53
CA THR A 91 10.13 1.91 17.43
C THR A 91 8.74 1.56 17.97
N GLN A 92 7.70 1.94 17.21
CA GLN A 92 6.32 1.69 17.59
C GLN A 92 5.78 0.50 16.81
N PRO A 93 5.43 -0.65 17.46
CA PRO A 93 4.86 -1.83 16.82
C PRO A 93 3.60 -1.55 15.98
N ALA A 94 2.86 -0.51 16.33
CA ALA A 94 1.68 -0.06 15.61
C ALA A 94 1.94 0.15 14.11
N PHE A 95 3.09 0.69 13.72
CA PHE A 95 3.39 0.94 12.32
C PHE A 95 3.53 -0.34 11.51
N ASN A 96 4.11 -1.39 12.09
CA ASN A 96 4.19 -2.70 11.44
C ASN A 96 2.79 -3.33 11.30
N TRP A 97 1.91 -3.09 12.27
CA TRP A 97 0.56 -3.65 12.26
C TRP A 97 -0.37 -2.93 11.28
N VAL A 98 -0.28 -1.57 11.16
CA VAL A 98 -1.10 -0.81 10.18
C VAL A 98 -0.59 -0.93 8.74
N HIS A 99 0.63 -1.44 8.52
CA HIS A 99 1.20 -1.76 7.21
C HIS A 99 1.28 -0.58 6.23
N TYR A 100 1.54 0.63 6.71
CA TYR A 100 1.85 1.74 5.80
C TYR A 100 3.23 1.58 5.18
N GLU A 101 3.29 1.79 3.87
CA GLU A 101 4.55 1.73 3.14
C GLU A 101 5.51 2.83 3.60
N ARG A 102 6.79 2.50 3.70
CA ARG A 102 7.85 3.45 4.06
C ARG A 102 8.33 4.21 2.82
N TYR A 103 8.81 5.45 3.04
CA TYR A 103 9.37 6.30 1.99
C TYR A 103 10.62 5.70 1.31
N ASP A 104 11.35 4.82 1.99
CA ASP A 104 12.55 4.12 1.52
C ASP A 104 12.25 2.72 0.97
N SER A 105 10.98 2.38 0.75
CA SER A 105 10.58 1.11 0.16
C SER A 105 11.10 0.95 -1.28
N PRO A 106 11.29 -0.28 -1.77
CA PRO A 106 11.71 -0.53 -3.15
C PRO A 106 10.79 0.15 -4.19
N ARG A 107 9.47 0.18 -3.94
CA ARG A 107 8.53 0.87 -4.82
C ARG A 107 8.77 2.38 -4.85
N MET A 108 8.97 3.01 -3.68
CA MET A 108 9.21 4.45 -3.61
C MET A 108 10.54 4.84 -4.24
N GLN A 109 11.58 4.01 -4.06
CA GLN A 109 12.87 4.21 -4.72
C GLN A 109 12.74 4.11 -6.24
N LEU A 110 11.99 3.12 -6.75
CA LEU A 110 11.72 2.99 -8.18
C LEU A 110 10.92 4.19 -8.70
N GLN A 111 9.87 4.60 -8.00
CA GLN A 111 9.08 5.78 -8.36
C GLN A 111 9.94 7.04 -8.46
N GLN A 112 10.78 7.29 -7.47
CA GLN A 112 11.67 8.46 -7.48
C GLN A 112 12.66 8.39 -8.64
N ALA A 113 13.26 7.22 -8.88
CA ALA A 113 14.16 7.04 -10.01
C ALA A 113 13.47 7.27 -11.36
N ILE A 114 12.21 6.85 -11.52
CA ILE A 114 11.41 7.11 -12.73
C ILE A 114 11.16 8.61 -12.91
N LEU A 115 10.84 9.32 -11.85
CA LEU A 115 10.55 10.75 -11.90
C LEU A 115 11.81 11.57 -12.21
N ASP A 116 12.95 11.18 -11.66
CA ASP A 116 14.21 11.91 -11.79
C ASP A 116 14.96 11.60 -13.10
N LYS A 117 14.95 10.35 -13.55
CA LYS A 117 15.82 9.84 -14.63
C LYS A 117 15.07 9.23 -15.80
N GLY A 118 13.74 9.08 -15.69
CA GLY A 118 12.89 8.37 -16.64
C GLY A 118 12.91 6.86 -16.48
N ILE A 119 11.93 6.19 -17.11
CA ILE A 119 11.64 4.77 -16.91
C ILE A 119 12.81 3.87 -17.37
N ASP A 120 13.42 4.18 -18.51
CA ASP A 120 14.44 3.34 -19.10
C ASP A 120 15.71 3.28 -18.22
N GLU A 121 16.08 4.41 -17.61
CA GLU A 121 17.23 4.47 -16.69
C GLU A 121 16.91 3.88 -15.33
N ALA A 122 15.71 4.13 -14.82
CA ALA A 122 15.27 3.59 -13.53
C ALA A 122 15.23 2.05 -13.53
N LEU A 123 14.84 1.44 -14.66
CA LEU A 123 14.74 0.00 -14.78
C LEU A 123 16.09 -0.72 -14.96
N LYS A 124 17.18 -0.03 -15.27
CA LYS A 124 18.51 -0.66 -15.33
C LYS A 124 18.93 -1.30 -14.01
N ASN A 125 18.50 -0.72 -12.90
CA ASN A 125 18.79 -1.20 -11.55
C ASN A 125 17.64 -2.01 -10.95
N TYR A 126 16.53 -2.18 -11.68
CA TYR A 126 15.41 -2.99 -11.22
C TYR A 126 15.69 -4.47 -11.43
N SER A 127 15.64 -5.26 -10.37
CA SER A 127 15.84 -6.71 -10.44
C SER A 127 14.52 -7.45 -10.54
N ALA A 128 14.28 -8.10 -11.68
CA ALA A 128 13.11 -8.97 -11.87
C ALA A 128 13.15 -10.23 -11.00
N SER A 129 14.30 -10.61 -10.43
CA SER A 129 14.42 -11.74 -9.51
C SER A 129 13.90 -11.45 -8.11
N GLN A 130 13.70 -10.17 -7.78
CA GLN A 130 13.08 -9.70 -6.55
C GLN A 130 11.99 -8.68 -6.88
N PRO A 131 10.85 -9.12 -7.43
CA PRO A 131 9.81 -8.21 -7.86
C PRO A 131 9.21 -7.49 -6.65
N ILE A 132 8.91 -6.21 -6.84
CA ILE A 132 8.09 -5.45 -5.90
C ILE A 132 6.70 -6.11 -5.88
N GLU A 133 6.10 -6.20 -4.71
CA GLU A 133 4.78 -6.82 -4.50
C GLU A 133 3.74 -6.27 -5.49
N GLU A 134 2.84 -7.16 -5.97
CA GLU A 134 1.88 -6.88 -7.05
C GLU A 134 1.06 -5.61 -6.81
N GLY A 135 0.44 -5.50 -5.64
CA GLY A 135 -0.40 -4.34 -5.31
C GLY A 135 0.38 -3.04 -5.27
N SER A 136 1.64 -3.10 -4.81
CA SER A 136 2.54 -1.94 -4.78
C SER A 136 2.95 -1.50 -6.19
N MET A 137 3.25 -2.44 -7.10
CA MET A 137 3.50 -2.13 -8.52
C MET A 137 2.25 -1.59 -9.20
N ASN A 138 1.10 -2.17 -8.91
CA ASN A 138 -0.18 -1.70 -9.43
C ASN A 138 -0.45 -0.25 -9.02
N ALA A 139 -0.28 0.06 -7.73
CA ALA A 139 -0.42 1.42 -7.21
C ALA A 139 0.53 2.41 -7.88
N LEU A 140 1.79 2.01 -8.13
CA LEU A 140 2.76 2.83 -8.86
C LEU A 140 2.29 3.14 -10.29
N GLY A 141 1.78 2.12 -11.00
CA GLY A 141 1.23 2.29 -12.34
C GLY A 141 0.11 3.34 -12.38
N TYR A 142 -0.87 3.23 -11.50
CA TYR A 142 -1.96 4.20 -11.41
C TYR A 142 -1.51 5.59 -10.97
N GLN A 143 -0.53 5.72 -10.07
CA GLN A 143 0.04 7.02 -9.70
C GLN A 143 0.73 7.70 -10.88
N LEU A 144 1.39 6.93 -11.74
CA LEU A 144 2.00 7.46 -12.97
C LEU A 144 0.94 7.87 -13.99
N LEU A 145 -0.15 7.10 -14.14
CA LEU A 145 -1.31 7.48 -14.97
C LEU A 145 -1.92 8.80 -14.51
N ALA A 146 -2.17 8.95 -13.20
CA ALA A 146 -2.71 10.18 -12.63
C ALA A 146 -1.80 11.40 -12.89
N ARG A 147 -0.49 11.19 -13.00
CA ARG A 147 0.51 12.21 -13.36
C ARG A 147 0.70 12.36 -14.87
N LYS A 148 -0.14 11.71 -15.69
CA LYS A 148 -0.06 11.71 -17.17
C LYS A 148 1.26 11.15 -17.72
N LYS A 149 1.95 10.33 -16.96
CA LYS A 149 3.16 9.59 -17.32
C LYS A 149 2.78 8.27 -17.99
N PHE A 150 2.13 8.32 -19.15
CA PHE A 150 1.49 7.17 -19.77
C PHE A 150 2.49 6.07 -20.19
N LYS A 151 3.62 6.45 -20.78
CA LYS A 151 4.68 5.50 -21.19
C LYS A 151 5.23 4.75 -19.97
N GLU A 152 5.55 5.50 -18.93
CA GLU A 152 6.09 4.97 -17.69
C GLU A 152 5.08 4.05 -16.98
N ALA A 153 3.82 4.47 -16.90
CA ALA A 153 2.75 3.67 -16.32
C ALA A 153 2.55 2.33 -17.05
N LEU A 154 2.48 2.39 -18.38
CA LEU A 154 2.31 1.20 -19.21
C LEU A 154 3.46 0.20 -18.95
N ARG A 155 4.70 0.69 -18.92
CA ARG A 155 5.84 -0.16 -18.66
C ARG A 155 5.82 -0.81 -17.27
N ILE A 156 5.32 -0.09 -16.25
CA ILE A 156 5.15 -0.64 -14.89
C ILE A 156 4.07 -1.72 -14.88
N PHE A 157 2.93 -1.52 -15.54
CA PHE A 157 1.88 -2.55 -15.63
C PHE A 157 2.34 -3.79 -16.42
N GLU A 158 3.12 -3.62 -17.50
CA GLU A 158 3.74 -4.73 -18.23
C GLU A 158 4.65 -5.57 -17.31
N LEU A 159 5.52 -4.91 -16.54
CA LEU A 159 6.39 -5.58 -15.59
C LEU A 159 5.60 -6.30 -14.50
N ASN A 160 4.53 -5.69 -14.00
CA ASN A 160 3.66 -6.29 -12.99
C ASN A 160 2.97 -7.55 -13.53
N ALA A 161 2.37 -7.47 -14.71
CA ALA A 161 1.71 -8.63 -15.34
C ALA A 161 2.71 -9.76 -15.69
N ALA A 162 3.93 -9.41 -16.08
CA ALA A 162 4.99 -10.41 -16.33
C ALA A 162 5.45 -11.11 -15.04
N ALA A 163 5.65 -10.36 -13.95
CA ALA A 163 6.06 -10.90 -12.66
C ALA A 163 4.94 -11.72 -11.99
N TYR A 164 3.70 -11.30 -12.14
CA TYR A 164 2.50 -11.90 -11.53
C TYR A 164 1.55 -12.46 -12.60
N ALA A 165 2.07 -13.26 -13.52
CA ALA A 165 1.36 -13.76 -14.69
C ALA A 165 0.09 -14.58 -14.39
N LYS A 166 -0.08 -15.05 -13.14
CA LYS A 166 -1.26 -15.77 -12.67
C LYS A 166 -2.29 -14.86 -11.97
N SER A 167 -2.02 -13.57 -11.85
CA SER A 167 -2.96 -12.62 -11.26
C SER A 167 -3.89 -12.04 -12.31
N ALA A 168 -5.19 -12.27 -12.15
CA ALA A 168 -6.22 -11.65 -12.98
C ALA A 168 -6.19 -10.12 -12.86
N ASN A 169 -5.94 -9.59 -11.65
CA ASN A 169 -5.87 -8.17 -11.37
C ASN A 169 -4.70 -7.50 -12.11
N ALA A 170 -3.53 -8.14 -12.19
CA ALA A 170 -2.39 -7.58 -12.91
C ALA A 170 -2.68 -7.43 -14.42
N TRP A 171 -3.38 -8.40 -15.03
CA TRP A 171 -3.79 -8.34 -16.44
C TRP A 171 -4.92 -7.34 -16.67
N ASP A 172 -5.86 -7.22 -15.73
CA ASP A 172 -6.94 -6.23 -15.79
C ASP A 172 -6.40 -4.81 -15.78
N SER A 173 -5.49 -4.50 -14.85
CA SER A 173 -4.85 -3.19 -14.77
C SER A 173 -3.99 -2.87 -16.00
N LEU A 174 -3.30 -3.85 -16.56
CA LEU A 174 -2.58 -3.70 -17.83
C LEU A 174 -3.54 -3.40 -18.98
N ALA A 175 -4.68 -4.11 -19.05
CA ALA A 175 -5.71 -3.86 -20.07
C ALA A 175 -6.25 -2.42 -19.95
N GLU A 176 -6.53 -1.95 -18.75
CA GLU A 176 -6.99 -0.59 -18.49
C GLU A 176 -5.97 0.47 -18.97
N ALA A 177 -4.68 0.25 -18.70
CA ALA A 177 -3.63 1.13 -19.21
C ALA A 177 -3.57 1.14 -20.75
N TYR A 178 -3.77 0.00 -21.39
CA TYR A 178 -3.82 -0.11 -22.85
C TYR A 178 -5.07 0.51 -23.48
N MET A 179 -6.15 0.79 -22.75
CA MET A 179 -7.27 1.57 -23.26
C MET A 179 -6.85 2.93 -23.80
N ILE A 180 -5.75 3.47 -23.31
CA ILE A 180 -5.18 4.74 -23.77
C ILE A 180 -4.26 4.54 -24.97
N ALA A 181 -3.56 3.39 -25.05
CA ALA A 181 -2.49 3.14 -26.03
C ALA A 181 -2.98 2.34 -27.26
N GLY A 182 -3.98 1.45 -27.10
CA GLY A 182 -4.48 0.62 -28.21
C GLY A 182 -5.57 -0.36 -27.79
N LYS A 183 -6.75 -0.23 -28.42
CA LYS A 183 -7.95 -0.99 -28.10
C LYS A 183 -7.79 -2.52 -28.24
N GLU A 184 -7.09 -2.97 -29.28
CA GLU A 184 -6.92 -4.40 -29.57
C GLU A 184 -6.14 -5.13 -28.46
N LEU A 185 -5.08 -4.51 -27.93
CA LEU A 185 -4.30 -5.07 -26.84
C LEU A 185 -5.09 -5.03 -25.52
N ALA A 186 -5.88 -3.98 -25.28
CA ALA A 186 -6.76 -3.93 -24.11
C ALA A 186 -7.73 -5.11 -24.11
N ILE A 187 -8.36 -5.44 -25.27
CA ILE A 187 -9.26 -6.59 -25.39
C ILE A 187 -8.55 -7.90 -25.07
N GLN A 188 -7.33 -8.10 -25.58
CA GLN A 188 -6.56 -9.31 -25.31
C GLN A 188 -6.28 -9.49 -23.81
N TYR A 189 -5.87 -8.42 -23.12
CA TYR A 189 -5.52 -8.50 -21.71
C TYR A 189 -6.75 -8.60 -20.80
N TYR A 190 -7.89 -7.97 -21.14
CA TYR A 190 -9.14 -8.23 -20.41
C TYR A 190 -9.60 -9.68 -20.57
N ARG A 191 -9.48 -10.27 -21.75
CA ARG A 191 -9.75 -11.71 -21.95
C ARG A 191 -8.82 -12.57 -21.11
N LYS A 192 -7.52 -12.20 -21.04
CA LYS A 192 -6.55 -12.90 -20.20
C LYS A 192 -6.90 -12.82 -18.72
N SER A 193 -7.36 -11.67 -18.24
CA SER A 193 -7.86 -11.53 -16.87
C SER A 193 -9.05 -12.47 -16.60
N LEU A 194 -10.03 -12.55 -17.51
CA LEU A 194 -11.18 -13.44 -17.37
C LEU A 194 -10.84 -14.94 -17.46
N GLU A 195 -9.79 -15.32 -18.20
CA GLU A 195 -9.27 -16.70 -18.19
C GLU A 195 -8.75 -17.10 -16.80
N LEU A 196 -8.19 -16.16 -16.06
CA LEU A 196 -7.63 -16.39 -14.72
C LEU A 196 -8.67 -16.26 -13.62
N ASP A 197 -9.62 -15.35 -13.78
CA ASP A 197 -10.76 -15.14 -12.89
C ASP A 197 -12.01 -14.80 -13.70
N SER A 198 -12.84 -15.80 -13.93
CA SER A 198 -14.10 -15.63 -14.67
C SER A 198 -15.12 -14.73 -13.93
N GLY A 199 -14.91 -14.45 -12.66
CA GLY A 199 -15.71 -13.54 -11.82
C GLY A 199 -15.29 -12.07 -11.93
N ASN A 200 -14.24 -11.73 -12.68
CA ASN A 200 -13.82 -10.33 -12.85
C ASN A 200 -14.86 -9.53 -13.63
N SER A 201 -15.75 -8.85 -12.88
CA SER A 201 -16.83 -8.04 -13.46
C SER A 201 -16.31 -6.85 -14.26
N ASN A 202 -15.19 -6.22 -13.84
CA ASN A 202 -14.61 -5.09 -14.56
C ASN A 202 -14.19 -5.50 -15.97
N ALA A 203 -13.41 -6.57 -16.10
CA ALA A 203 -12.98 -7.08 -17.40
C ALA A 203 -14.17 -7.45 -18.31
N SER A 204 -15.20 -8.11 -17.74
CA SER A 204 -16.43 -8.46 -18.48
C SER A 204 -17.15 -7.23 -19.02
N ASP A 205 -17.33 -6.21 -18.17
CA ASP A 205 -18.06 -5.00 -18.56
C ASP A 205 -17.27 -4.14 -19.54
N MET A 206 -15.95 -4.13 -19.43
CA MET A 206 -15.08 -3.41 -20.38
C MET A 206 -15.08 -4.08 -21.75
N LEU A 207 -15.05 -5.42 -21.82
CA LEU A 207 -15.15 -6.13 -23.10
C LEU A 207 -16.49 -5.86 -23.78
N LYS A 208 -17.63 -5.92 -23.07
CA LYS A 208 -18.94 -5.55 -23.63
C LYS A 208 -18.95 -4.14 -24.24
N LYS A 209 -18.34 -3.17 -23.55
CA LYS A 209 -18.23 -1.78 -24.04
C LYS A 209 -17.34 -1.66 -25.27
N LEU A 210 -16.31 -2.50 -25.38
CA LEU A 210 -15.37 -2.49 -26.50
C LEU A 210 -15.91 -3.19 -27.74
N ASP A 211 -16.71 -4.26 -27.56
CA ASP A 211 -17.35 -4.99 -28.64
C ASP A 211 -18.61 -4.25 -29.21
N ALA A 212 -19.20 -3.33 -28.44
CA ALA A 212 -20.34 -2.52 -28.83
C ALA A 212 -20.00 -1.31 -29.72
N LYS A 213 -18.74 -1.03 -29.98
CA LYS A 213 -18.20 0.07 -30.81
C LYS A 213 -17.45 -0.46 -32.01
#